data_90b777df72916329077ebbf8b0581550
#
_entry.id   90b777df72916329077ebbf8b0581550
#
_cell.length_a   1.000
_cell.length_b   1.000
_cell.length_c   1.000
_cell.angle_alpha   90.00
_cell.angle_beta   90.00
_cell.angle_gamma   90.00
#
_symmetry.space_group_name_H-M   'P 1'
#
loop_
_entity.id
_entity.type
_entity.pdbx_description
1 polymer ?
#
loop_
_entity_poly.entity_id
_entity_poly.type
_entity_poly.pdbx_seq_one_letter_code
_entity_poly.pdbx_strand_id
1 'polypeptide(L)'
;MGTADLDGSIHRLVLDRLREWHGIDAAQVARDRPLAELGVTSRDAVALATEISALTGLALPSTLLWEAPTIDSLERAVLDAASDPPNGAAPGAAQGTGMVRGHAATNGPNGHASARVPAATTLGDGRGARNGDIDAAGIAVVGVGCRLPGTVASPEDFWRLLTDGTDAISTLPDGRWDGFAAPDDPALAEVSRFGGFLDDVAGFDAAFFGIAPSEAAAMDPQQRMLLEVARESLEHAAIPAAALAGSRTGVFVGISGNEYARLTTADLSRVEAWCAPGAALSVAANRLSYALDLRGPSLAVDTACSSSLVAVHQAVRSLASGECDAALAGGVNVLLSPAPTLSFQRAGALAADGRCKTFDAAADG
;
A
#
# COMPACT_ATOMS: atom_id res chain seq x y z
N MET A 1 -7.27 1.91 -41.42
CA MET A 1 -5.93 2.54 -41.54
C MET A 1 -4.93 1.44 -41.86
N GLY A 2 -4.03 1.61 -42.85
CA GLY A 2 -2.99 0.59 -43.10
C GLY A 2 -1.92 0.60 -42.01
N THR A 3 -1.22 -0.53 -41.78
CA THR A 3 -0.22 -0.67 -40.73
C THR A 3 0.90 0.38 -40.76
N ALA A 4 1.32 0.82 -41.96
CA ALA A 4 2.33 1.89 -42.16
C ALA A 4 1.81 3.28 -41.77
N ASP A 5 0.49 3.51 -41.83
CA ASP A 5 -0.15 4.78 -41.48
C ASP A 5 -0.38 4.88 -39.96
N LEU A 6 -0.52 3.72 -39.30
CA LEU A 6 -0.69 3.60 -37.86
C LEU A 6 0.60 3.97 -37.13
N ASP A 7 1.75 3.42 -37.56
CA ASP A 7 3.08 3.64 -37.00
C ASP A 7 3.43 5.14 -36.98
N GLY A 8 3.31 5.82 -38.10
CA GLY A 8 3.58 7.27 -38.20
C GLY A 8 2.61 8.15 -37.40
N SER A 9 1.41 7.65 -37.09
CA SER A 9 0.41 8.38 -36.32
C SER A 9 0.69 8.27 -34.81
N ILE A 10 1.08 7.09 -34.32
CA ILE A 10 1.47 6.87 -32.92
C ILE A 10 2.73 7.69 -32.62
N HIS A 11 3.73 7.62 -33.51
CA HIS A 11 4.96 8.39 -33.35
C HIS A 11 4.69 9.88 -33.17
N ARG A 12 3.90 10.46 -34.08
CA ARG A 12 3.53 11.89 -34.00
C ARG A 12 2.81 12.21 -32.70
N LEU A 13 1.84 11.40 -32.30
CA LEU A 13 1.10 11.62 -31.07
C LEU A 13 2.06 11.66 -29.86
N VAL A 14 2.99 10.69 -29.74
CA VAL A 14 3.96 10.64 -28.65
C VAL A 14 4.84 11.90 -28.64
N LEU A 15 5.38 12.30 -29.78
CA LEU A 15 6.22 13.50 -29.88
C LEU A 15 5.46 14.79 -29.57
N ASP A 16 4.21 14.91 -30.03
CA ASP A 16 3.37 16.05 -29.73
C ASP A 16 3.09 16.18 -28.24
N ARG A 17 2.83 15.06 -27.54
CA ARG A 17 2.62 15.03 -26.09
C ARG A 17 3.90 15.32 -25.30
N LEU A 18 5.05 14.77 -25.70
CA LEU A 18 6.33 15.09 -25.06
C LEU A 18 6.65 16.59 -25.19
N ARG A 19 6.31 17.20 -26.31
CA ARG A 19 6.49 18.63 -26.51
C ARG A 19 5.51 19.46 -25.65
N GLU A 20 4.24 19.05 -25.63
CA GLU A 20 3.18 19.76 -24.91
C GLU A 20 3.37 19.67 -23.39
N TRP A 21 3.67 18.46 -22.86
CA TRP A 21 3.73 18.22 -21.41
C TRP A 21 5.09 18.56 -20.79
N HIS A 22 6.17 18.33 -21.55
CA HIS A 22 7.53 18.42 -21.02
C HIS A 22 8.44 19.39 -21.77
N GLY A 23 7.94 20.05 -22.83
CA GLY A 23 8.72 21.02 -23.62
C GLY A 23 9.87 20.40 -24.41
N ILE A 24 9.84 19.08 -24.66
CA ILE A 24 10.93 18.34 -25.33
C ILE A 24 10.78 18.46 -26.84
N ASP A 25 11.88 18.86 -27.51
CA ASP A 25 11.90 18.91 -28.99
C ASP A 25 12.01 17.47 -29.55
N ALA A 26 11.21 17.18 -30.58
CA ALA A 26 11.22 15.92 -31.30
C ALA A 26 12.63 15.49 -31.77
N ALA A 27 13.50 16.45 -32.11
CA ALA A 27 14.88 16.20 -32.52
C ALA A 27 15.78 15.63 -31.40
N GLN A 28 15.33 15.70 -30.13
CA GLN A 28 16.04 15.24 -28.96
C GLN A 28 15.57 13.86 -28.46
N VAL A 29 14.55 13.30 -29.11
CA VAL A 29 13.91 12.04 -28.71
C VAL A 29 14.45 10.89 -29.54
N ALA A 30 15.31 10.05 -28.94
CA ALA A 30 15.71 8.78 -29.52
C ALA A 30 14.58 7.77 -29.35
N ARG A 31 14.24 7.01 -30.40
CA ARG A 31 13.08 6.10 -30.41
C ARG A 31 13.23 4.89 -29.46
N ASP A 32 14.46 4.52 -29.17
CA ASP A 32 14.85 3.43 -28.27
C ASP A 32 15.05 3.86 -26.82
N ARG A 33 14.92 5.16 -26.53
CA ARG A 33 15.08 5.72 -25.19
C ARG A 33 13.80 5.54 -24.37
N PRO A 34 13.89 5.07 -23.11
CA PRO A 34 12.73 4.97 -22.23
C PRO A 34 12.03 6.31 -22.02
N LEU A 35 10.70 6.36 -22.21
CA LEU A 35 9.90 7.57 -22.08
C LEU A 35 9.95 8.16 -20.66
N ALA A 36 10.13 7.32 -19.65
CA ALA A 36 10.33 7.75 -18.26
C ALA A 36 11.59 8.61 -18.07
N GLU A 37 12.66 8.36 -18.82
CA GLU A 37 13.87 9.19 -18.80
C GLU A 37 13.67 10.56 -19.49
N LEU A 38 12.57 10.71 -20.19
CA LEU A 38 12.14 11.96 -20.81
C LEU A 38 11.12 12.70 -19.92
N GLY A 39 10.92 12.25 -18.66
CA GLY A 39 10.03 12.88 -17.71
C GLY A 39 8.57 12.40 -17.77
N VAL A 40 8.23 11.43 -18.63
CA VAL A 40 6.88 10.86 -18.71
C VAL A 40 6.53 10.21 -17.37
N THR A 41 5.53 10.77 -16.70
CA THR A 41 5.02 10.27 -15.41
C THR A 41 4.02 9.13 -15.62
N SER A 42 3.65 8.45 -14.52
CA SER A 42 2.60 7.41 -14.57
C SER A 42 1.27 7.97 -15.08
N ARG A 43 0.94 9.21 -14.78
CA ARG A 43 -0.25 9.89 -15.28
C ARG A 43 -0.20 10.09 -16.79
N ASP A 44 0.94 10.57 -17.30
CA ASP A 44 1.14 10.79 -18.72
C ASP A 44 1.09 9.47 -19.49
N ALA A 45 1.62 8.40 -18.88
CA ALA A 45 1.58 7.05 -19.45
C ALA A 45 0.15 6.54 -19.65
N VAL A 46 -0.72 6.71 -18.65
CA VAL A 46 -2.14 6.35 -18.73
C VAL A 46 -2.88 7.23 -19.76
N ALA A 47 -2.63 8.54 -19.77
CA ALA A 47 -3.21 9.46 -20.73
C ALA A 47 -2.82 9.08 -22.17
N LEU A 48 -1.53 8.80 -22.39
CA LEU A 48 -1.01 8.41 -23.69
C LEU A 48 -1.60 7.07 -24.17
N ALA A 49 -1.72 6.07 -23.28
CA ALA A 49 -2.36 4.79 -23.60
C ALA A 49 -3.83 4.99 -23.99
N THR A 50 -4.55 5.87 -23.30
CA THR A 50 -5.94 6.21 -23.60
C THR A 50 -6.08 6.90 -24.97
N GLU A 51 -5.18 7.84 -25.27
CA GLU A 51 -5.19 8.55 -26.54
C GLU A 51 -4.80 7.63 -27.72
N ILE A 52 -3.84 6.72 -27.51
CA ILE A 52 -3.50 5.71 -28.52
C ILE A 52 -4.68 4.77 -28.74
N SER A 53 -5.38 4.36 -27.69
CA SER A 53 -6.61 3.56 -27.80
C SER A 53 -7.68 4.27 -28.62
N ALA A 54 -7.90 5.56 -28.36
CA ALA A 54 -8.85 6.38 -29.13
C ALA A 54 -8.44 6.57 -30.59
N LEU A 55 -7.15 6.77 -30.86
CA LEU A 55 -6.60 6.94 -32.20
C LEU A 55 -6.70 5.65 -33.04
N THR A 56 -6.46 4.50 -32.41
CA THR A 56 -6.38 3.21 -33.10
C THR A 56 -7.69 2.43 -33.10
N GLY A 57 -8.61 2.74 -32.19
CA GLY A 57 -9.83 1.96 -31.94
C GLY A 57 -9.56 0.64 -31.21
N LEU A 58 -8.36 0.40 -30.71
CA LEU A 58 -7.98 -0.80 -29.98
C LEU A 58 -8.19 -0.60 -28.47
N ALA A 59 -8.65 -1.64 -27.80
CA ALA A 59 -8.71 -1.67 -26.33
C ALA A 59 -7.30 -2.00 -25.78
N LEU A 60 -6.49 -0.98 -25.53
CA LEU A 60 -5.13 -1.14 -25.00
C LEU A 60 -5.15 -1.02 -23.46
N PRO A 61 -4.32 -1.82 -22.76
CA PRO A 61 -4.25 -1.74 -21.30
C PRO A 61 -3.62 -0.41 -20.87
N SER A 62 -4.09 0.15 -19.75
CA SER A 62 -3.50 1.34 -19.14
C SER A 62 -2.03 1.13 -18.69
N THR A 63 -1.59 -0.13 -18.61
CA THR A 63 -0.21 -0.55 -18.29
C THR A 63 0.70 -0.59 -19.52
N LEU A 64 0.20 -0.26 -20.72
CA LEU A 64 0.92 -0.41 -21.99
C LEU A 64 2.34 0.18 -21.96
N LEU A 65 2.54 1.37 -21.38
CA LEU A 65 3.84 2.03 -21.37
C LEU A 65 4.83 1.42 -20.37
N TRP A 66 4.38 0.63 -19.39
CA TRP A 66 5.27 -0.15 -18.53
C TRP A 66 5.80 -1.41 -19.24
N GLU A 67 4.99 -2.01 -20.10
CA GLU A 67 5.35 -3.18 -20.88
C GLU A 67 6.14 -2.81 -22.13
N ALA A 68 5.88 -1.62 -22.68
CA ALA A 68 6.50 -1.07 -23.89
C ALA A 68 7.03 0.36 -23.62
N PRO A 69 8.15 0.50 -22.89
CA PRO A 69 8.60 1.77 -22.33
C PRO A 69 9.26 2.74 -23.34
N THR A 70 9.52 2.33 -24.57
CA THR A 70 10.14 3.14 -25.64
C THR A 70 9.18 3.35 -26.79
N ILE A 71 9.42 4.36 -27.65
CA ILE A 71 8.58 4.60 -28.83
C ILE A 71 8.56 3.35 -29.71
N ASP A 72 9.71 2.76 -29.99
CA ASP A 72 9.82 1.56 -30.84
C ASP A 72 9.09 0.34 -30.24
N SER A 73 9.14 0.15 -28.93
CA SER A 73 8.41 -0.96 -28.26
C SER A 73 6.92 -0.70 -28.22
N LEU A 74 6.51 0.56 -28.03
CA LEU A 74 5.12 0.98 -27.98
C LEU A 74 4.42 0.78 -29.34
N GLU A 75 5.05 1.25 -30.42
CA GLU A 75 4.54 1.07 -31.79
C GLU A 75 4.39 -0.42 -32.12
N ARG A 76 5.40 -1.25 -31.77
CA ARG A 76 5.35 -2.70 -31.98
C ARG A 76 4.21 -3.33 -31.19
N ALA A 77 4.05 -3.02 -29.92
CA ALA A 77 2.98 -3.56 -29.09
C ALA A 77 1.58 -3.23 -29.64
N VAL A 78 1.39 -2.00 -30.17
CA VAL A 78 0.12 -1.58 -30.77
C VAL A 78 -0.11 -2.28 -32.10
N LEU A 79 0.93 -2.46 -32.93
CA LEU A 79 0.83 -3.20 -34.20
C LEU A 79 0.53 -4.69 -33.97
N ASP A 80 1.12 -5.30 -32.97
CA ASP A 80 0.86 -6.68 -32.58
C ASP A 80 -0.60 -6.84 -32.12
N ALA A 81 -1.10 -5.91 -31.28
CA ALA A 81 -2.50 -5.88 -30.85
C ALA A 81 -3.49 -5.65 -32.02
N ALA A 82 -3.08 -4.89 -33.05
CA ALA A 82 -3.89 -4.69 -34.25
C ALA A 82 -3.93 -5.92 -35.16
N SER A 83 -2.89 -6.76 -35.10
CA SER A 83 -2.74 -7.95 -35.97
C SER A 83 -3.42 -9.19 -35.41
N ASP A 84 -3.60 -9.26 -34.08
CA ASP A 84 -4.29 -10.36 -33.38
C ASP A 84 -5.33 -9.76 -32.39
N PRO A 85 -6.48 -9.29 -32.90
CA PRO A 85 -7.52 -8.71 -32.03
C PRO A 85 -8.04 -9.82 -31.10
N PRO A 86 -8.13 -9.57 -29.77
CA PRO A 86 -8.65 -10.52 -28.81
C PRO A 86 -10.06 -10.95 -29.22
N ASN A 87 -10.25 -12.23 -29.44
CA ASN A 87 -11.44 -12.85 -29.96
C ASN A 87 -12.64 -12.53 -29.06
N GLY A 88 -13.53 -11.65 -29.49
CA GLY A 88 -14.93 -11.57 -29.10
C GLY A 88 -15.26 -11.02 -27.71
N ALA A 89 -15.28 -9.70 -27.57
CA ALA A 89 -16.23 -9.04 -26.68
C ALA A 89 -16.89 -7.88 -27.43
N ALA A 90 -18.06 -8.11 -27.97
CA ALA A 90 -18.94 -7.07 -28.47
C ALA A 90 -19.40 -6.17 -27.31
N PRO A 91 -19.63 -4.85 -27.55
CA PRO A 91 -20.20 -3.97 -26.54
C PRO A 91 -21.67 -4.32 -26.37
N GLY A 92 -21.99 -5.10 -25.35
CA GLY A 92 -23.34 -5.55 -25.00
C GLY A 92 -23.83 -4.84 -23.77
N ALA A 93 -24.92 -4.11 -23.98
CA ALA A 93 -25.76 -3.41 -23.03
C ALA A 93 -25.94 -4.10 -21.68
N ALA A 94 -25.89 -3.31 -20.63
CA ALA A 94 -26.43 -3.65 -19.32
C ALA A 94 -27.92 -4.04 -19.46
N GLN A 95 -28.24 -5.30 -19.12
CA GLN A 95 -29.56 -5.73 -18.60
C GLN A 95 -29.46 -7.20 -18.21
N GLY A 96 -29.89 -7.51 -16.99
CA GLY A 96 -30.12 -8.92 -16.65
C GLY A 96 -30.00 -9.23 -15.18
N THR A 97 -30.97 -8.80 -14.42
CA THR A 97 -31.40 -9.37 -13.14
C THR A 97 -31.31 -10.90 -13.11
N GLY A 98 -30.37 -11.44 -12.34
CA GLY A 98 -30.30 -12.86 -11.97
C GLY A 98 -30.72 -13.03 -10.50
N MET A 99 -31.99 -13.31 -10.25
CA MET A 99 -32.50 -13.76 -8.96
C MET A 99 -31.81 -15.03 -8.51
N VAL A 100 -31.03 -14.99 -7.44
CA VAL A 100 -30.68 -16.17 -6.66
C VAL A 100 -31.77 -16.36 -5.61
N ARG A 101 -32.50 -17.45 -5.73
CA ARG A 101 -33.55 -17.88 -4.79
C ARG A 101 -32.92 -18.15 -3.43
N GLY A 102 -33.25 -17.34 -2.44
CA GLY A 102 -33.01 -17.61 -1.03
C GLY A 102 -33.89 -18.78 -0.54
N HIS A 103 -33.23 -19.72 0.13
CA HIS A 103 -33.95 -20.67 0.97
C HIS A 103 -34.18 -20.02 2.33
N ALA A 104 -35.44 -19.83 2.66
CA ALA A 104 -35.86 -19.38 3.98
C ALA A 104 -35.59 -20.47 5.01
N ALA A 105 -34.77 -20.15 6.03
CA ALA A 105 -34.69 -20.93 7.25
C ALA A 105 -35.54 -20.24 8.32
N THR A 106 -36.50 -20.98 8.84
CA THR A 106 -37.45 -20.59 9.86
C THR A 106 -36.79 -20.34 11.22
N ASN A 107 -37.15 -19.24 11.86
CA ASN A 107 -36.84 -18.91 13.22
C ASN A 107 -37.54 -19.87 14.22
N GLY A 108 -36.77 -20.42 15.17
CA GLY A 108 -37.25 -21.02 16.40
C GLY A 108 -36.44 -20.48 17.60
N PRO A 109 -37.04 -20.37 18.80
CA PRO A 109 -36.58 -19.41 19.81
C PRO A 109 -35.60 -19.98 20.84
N ASN A 110 -34.73 -19.07 21.34
CA ASN A 110 -34.04 -19.06 22.63
C ASN A 110 -33.42 -20.35 23.18
N GLY A 111 -32.10 -20.40 23.15
CA GLY A 111 -31.28 -21.24 24.00
C GLY A 111 -29.92 -20.62 24.19
N HIS A 112 -29.66 -20.02 25.35
CA HIS A 112 -28.30 -19.62 25.76
C HIS A 112 -27.45 -20.89 25.90
N ALA A 113 -26.67 -21.21 24.88
CA ALA A 113 -25.60 -22.18 24.98
C ALA A 113 -24.28 -21.44 25.19
N SER A 114 -23.75 -21.51 26.40
CA SER A 114 -22.34 -21.16 26.69
C SER A 114 -21.45 -21.94 25.73
N ALA A 115 -20.85 -21.25 24.79
CA ALA A 115 -19.81 -21.82 23.94
C ALA A 115 -18.63 -22.21 24.84
N ARG A 116 -18.42 -23.50 25.03
CA ARG A 116 -17.16 -24.03 25.57
C ARG A 116 -16.06 -23.66 24.58
N VAL A 117 -15.11 -22.85 25.07
CA VAL A 117 -13.84 -22.63 24.40
C VAL A 117 -13.20 -24.00 24.18
N PRO A 118 -12.85 -24.41 22.95
CA PRO A 118 -12.09 -25.62 22.74
C PRO A 118 -10.72 -25.45 23.44
N ALA A 119 -10.34 -26.46 24.23
CA ALA A 119 -9.00 -26.52 24.78
C ALA A 119 -7.96 -26.35 23.66
N ALA A 120 -6.89 -25.59 23.97
CA ALA A 120 -5.80 -25.30 23.06
C ALA A 120 -5.42 -26.55 22.25
N THR A 121 -5.70 -26.53 20.97
CA THR A 121 -5.22 -27.55 20.04
C THR A 121 -3.72 -27.37 19.98
N THR A 122 -2.97 -28.32 20.52
CA THR A 122 -1.54 -28.44 20.32
C THR A 122 -1.29 -28.40 18.82
N LEU A 123 -0.55 -27.39 18.37
CA LEU A 123 -0.06 -27.31 16.99
C LEU A 123 0.66 -28.62 16.68
N GLY A 124 0.08 -29.42 15.79
CA GLY A 124 0.57 -30.74 15.46
C GLY A 124 1.98 -30.68 14.89
N ASP A 125 2.77 -31.72 15.14
CA ASP A 125 4.09 -31.96 14.56
C ASP A 125 4.07 -31.77 13.04
N GLY A 126 4.63 -30.64 12.58
CA GLY A 126 4.67 -30.25 11.17
C GLY A 126 5.50 -31.18 10.31
N ARG A 127 4.90 -32.27 9.86
CA ARG A 127 5.43 -33.05 8.75
C ARG A 127 4.71 -32.71 7.46
N GLY A 128 5.34 -31.81 6.68
CA GLY A 128 5.30 -31.78 5.24
C GLY A 128 3.92 -31.88 4.57
N ALA A 129 3.10 -30.84 4.63
CA ALA A 129 2.05 -30.63 3.63
C ALA A 129 2.73 -30.35 2.28
N ARG A 130 2.38 -31.12 1.25
CA ARG A 130 2.88 -30.89 -0.11
C ARG A 130 2.19 -29.67 -0.72
N ASN A 131 2.88 -28.92 -1.58
CA ASN A 131 2.42 -27.70 -2.24
C ASN A 131 1.01 -27.74 -2.90
N GLY A 132 0.36 -28.88 -2.98
CA GLY A 132 -1.00 -29.04 -3.51
C GLY A 132 -2.12 -29.01 -2.48
N ASP A 133 -1.80 -29.14 -1.18
CA ASP A 133 -2.82 -29.30 -0.14
C ASP A 133 -3.33 -27.94 0.39
N ILE A 134 -2.55 -26.86 0.21
CA ILE A 134 -2.90 -25.51 0.72
C ILE A 134 -3.86 -24.78 -0.21
N ASP A 135 -3.78 -25.01 -1.51
CA ASP A 135 -4.75 -24.46 -2.48
C ASP A 135 -6.19 -24.93 -2.23
N ALA A 136 -6.35 -26.07 -1.53
CA ALA A 136 -7.65 -26.62 -1.16
C ALA A 136 -8.13 -26.18 0.22
N ALA A 137 -7.24 -25.80 1.15
CA ALA A 137 -7.59 -25.52 2.55
C ALA A 137 -7.83 -24.02 2.82
N GLY A 138 -7.26 -23.13 2.01
CA GLY A 138 -7.29 -21.68 2.25
C GLY A 138 -6.42 -21.24 3.43
N ILE A 139 -6.21 -19.94 3.55
CA ILE A 139 -5.51 -19.30 4.69
C ILE A 139 -6.51 -18.39 5.41
N ALA A 140 -6.67 -18.58 6.71
CA ALA A 140 -7.60 -17.80 7.51
C ALA A 140 -6.95 -16.54 8.07
N VAL A 141 -7.64 -15.41 7.98
CA VAL A 141 -7.34 -14.21 8.77
C VAL A 141 -8.04 -14.38 10.12
N VAL A 142 -7.27 -14.51 11.20
CA VAL A 142 -7.79 -14.81 12.54
C VAL A 142 -7.79 -13.60 13.46
N GLY A 143 -7.01 -12.56 13.14
CA GLY A 143 -6.94 -11.32 13.91
C GLY A 143 -6.66 -10.12 13.04
N VAL A 144 -7.18 -8.97 13.45
CA VAL A 144 -6.98 -7.67 12.79
C VAL A 144 -6.73 -6.61 13.85
N GLY A 145 -5.77 -5.73 13.61
CA GLY A 145 -5.52 -4.52 14.38
C GLY A 145 -5.32 -3.34 13.44
N CYS A 146 -5.71 -2.15 13.85
CA CYS A 146 -5.56 -0.96 13.00
C CYS A 146 -5.46 0.34 13.81
N ARG A 147 -4.80 1.31 13.21
CA ARG A 147 -4.83 2.74 13.57
C ARG A 147 -5.03 3.51 12.27
N LEU A 148 -6.18 4.13 12.11
CA LEU A 148 -6.55 4.82 10.87
C LEU A 148 -7.06 6.23 11.20
N PRO A 149 -7.04 7.17 10.23
CA PRO A 149 -7.65 8.48 10.39
C PRO A 149 -9.12 8.41 10.82
N GLY A 150 -9.62 9.48 11.43
CA GLY A 150 -11.00 9.52 11.93
C GLY A 150 -11.18 8.81 13.27
N THR A 151 -10.15 8.81 14.12
CA THR A 151 -10.12 8.21 15.47
C THR A 151 -10.36 6.69 15.51
N VAL A 152 -10.11 6.01 14.38
CA VAL A 152 -10.27 4.55 14.29
C VAL A 152 -9.10 3.85 14.98
N ALA A 153 -9.41 3.10 16.05
CA ALA A 153 -8.45 2.35 16.84
C ALA A 153 -8.78 0.86 16.96
N SER A 154 -9.86 0.40 16.34
CA SER A 154 -10.28 -1.00 16.36
C SER A 154 -10.93 -1.40 15.04
N PRO A 155 -11.01 -2.71 14.72
CA PRO A 155 -11.78 -3.20 13.56
C PRO A 155 -13.26 -2.76 13.59
N GLU A 156 -13.86 -2.67 14.77
CA GLU A 156 -15.25 -2.24 14.95
C GLU A 156 -15.41 -0.74 14.62
N ASP A 157 -14.46 0.11 15.02
CA ASP A 157 -14.45 1.52 14.66
C ASP A 157 -14.28 1.68 13.14
N PHE A 158 -13.40 0.90 12.53
CA PHE A 158 -13.21 0.90 11.09
C PHE A 158 -14.49 0.49 10.35
N TRP A 159 -15.15 -0.56 10.81
CA TRP A 159 -16.44 -0.98 10.23
C TRP A 159 -17.50 0.11 10.36
N ARG A 160 -17.58 0.76 11.51
CA ARG A 160 -18.51 1.88 11.75
C ARG A 160 -18.22 3.06 10.82
N LEU A 161 -16.95 3.46 10.69
CA LEU A 161 -16.54 4.52 9.76
C LEU A 161 -17.00 4.23 8.32
N LEU A 162 -16.83 2.97 7.86
CA LEU A 162 -17.24 2.56 6.52
C LEU A 162 -18.77 2.56 6.34
N THR A 163 -19.52 2.02 7.33
CA THR A 163 -20.98 1.95 7.25
C THR A 163 -21.66 3.31 7.33
N ASP A 164 -21.07 4.24 8.10
CA ASP A 164 -21.55 5.61 8.24
C ASP A 164 -21.14 6.50 7.06
N GLY A 165 -20.25 6.01 6.17
CA GLY A 165 -19.72 6.78 5.05
C GLY A 165 -18.89 7.99 5.49
N THR A 166 -18.22 7.89 6.63
CA THR A 166 -17.47 9.00 7.23
C THR A 166 -16.23 9.33 6.40
N ASP A 167 -16.08 10.59 6.01
CA ASP A 167 -14.86 11.13 5.41
C ASP A 167 -13.82 11.41 6.51
N ALA A 168 -12.74 10.65 6.53
CA ALA A 168 -11.67 10.75 7.52
C ALA A 168 -10.51 11.66 7.08
N ILE A 169 -10.64 12.34 5.93
CA ILE A 169 -9.66 13.35 5.53
C ILE A 169 -9.81 14.58 6.44
N SER A 170 -8.72 14.99 7.03
CA SER A 170 -8.66 16.13 7.95
C SER A 170 -7.61 17.15 7.52
N THR A 171 -7.59 18.27 8.20
CA THR A 171 -6.53 19.26 8.06
C THR A 171 -5.31 18.84 8.88
N LEU A 172 -4.14 19.32 8.46
CA LEU A 172 -2.87 19.10 9.17
C LEU A 172 -3.00 19.41 10.66
N PRO A 173 -2.70 18.47 11.55
CA PRO A 173 -2.68 18.73 13.00
C PRO A 173 -1.61 19.76 13.37
N ASP A 174 -1.92 20.57 14.40
CA ASP A 174 -0.99 21.58 14.91
C ASP A 174 0.35 20.95 15.33
N GLY A 175 1.45 21.62 14.98
CA GLY A 175 2.80 21.18 15.33
C GLY A 175 3.29 19.92 14.60
N ARG A 176 2.52 19.29 13.70
CA ARG A 176 2.91 18.05 13.02
C ARG A 176 4.21 18.18 12.23
N TRP A 177 4.48 19.33 11.64
CA TRP A 177 5.68 19.57 10.85
C TRP A 177 6.80 20.27 11.61
N ASP A 178 6.63 20.50 12.93
CA ASP A 178 7.67 21.09 13.76
C ASP A 178 8.95 20.26 13.73
N GLY A 179 10.06 20.94 13.52
CA GLY A 179 11.37 20.30 13.37
C GLY A 179 11.67 19.71 11.99
N PHE A 180 10.67 19.54 11.12
CA PHE A 180 10.87 19.07 9.73
C PHE A 180 11.11 20.22 8.73
N ALA A 181 10.53 21.38 8.99
CA ALA A 181 10.70 22.59 8.21
C ALA A 181 10.68 23.81 9.12
N ALA A 182 11.34 24.89 8.69
CA ALA A 182 11.24 26.17 9.39
C ALA A 182 9.80 26.72 9.23
N PRO A 183 9.22 27.33 10.27
CA PRO A 183 7.83 27.83 10.20
C PRO A 183 7.58 28.87 9.11
N ASP A 184 8.62 29.59 8.70
CA ASP A 184 8.63 30.63 7.68
C ASP A 184 9.16 30.15 6.31
N ASP A 185 9.35 28.84 6.13
CA ASP A 185 9.76 28.28 4.85
C ASP A 185 8.66 28.54 3.79
N PRO A 186 8.99 29.28 2.71
CA PRO A 186 8.02 29.65 1.69
C PRO A 186 7.42 28.42 0.97
N ALA A 187 8.14 27.30 0.93
CA ALA A 187 7.62 26.07 0.33
C ALA A 187 6.41 25.50 1.08
N LEU A 188 6.25 25.80 2.37
CA LEU A 188 5.08 25.39 3.14
C LEU A 188 3.77 25.99 2.65
N ALA A 189 3.82 27.12 1.92
CA ALA A 189 2.63 27.74 1.32
C ALA A 189 2.06 26.89 0.14
N GLU A 190 2.91 26.09 -0.49
CA GLU A 190 2.52 25.23 -1.61
C GLU A 190 1.95 23.87 -1.13
N VAL A 191 2.30 23.44 0.08
CA VAL A 191 1.98 22.09 0.56
C VAL A 191 0.51 21.95 0.92
N SER A 192 -0.17 20.95 0.37
CA SER A 192 -1.53 20.59 0.79
C SER A 192 -1.60 20.36 2.31
N ARG A 193 -2.61 20.97 2.93
CA ARG A 193 -2.90 20.81 4.37
C ARG A 193 -3.90 19.70 4.64
N PHE A 194 -4.37 19.00 3.61
CA PHE A 194 -5.33 17.91 3.74
C PHE A 194 -4.64 16.55 3.66
N GLY A 195 -5.12 15.61 4.46
CA GLY A 195 -4.60 14.23 4.45
C GLY A 195 -5.31 13.33 5.46
N GLY A 196 -5.02 12.05 5.38
CA GLY A 196 -5.44 11.07 6.38
C GLY A 196 -4.49 11.12 7.58
N PHE A 197 -4.66 12.09 8.47
CA PHE A 197 -3.82 12.25 9.64
C PHE A 197 -4.33 11.45 10.83
N LEU A 198 -3.39 10.89 11.60
CA LEU A 198 -3.64 10.39 12.95
C LEU A 198 -3.43 11.54 13.95
N ASP A 199 -4.28 11.63 14.96
CA ASP A 199 -4.21 12.70 15.96
C ASP A 199 -2.96 12.55 16.82
N ASP A 200 -2.71 11.34 17.33
CA ASP A 200 -1.52 11.02 18.11
C ASP A 200 -0.58 10.08 17.34
N VAL A 201 0.64 10.53 17.14
CA VAL A 201 1.73 9.75 16.55
C VAL A 201 2.94 9.64 17.49
N ALA A 202 2.89 10.34 18.64
CA ALA A 202 3.97 10.36 19.61
C ALA A 202 3.77 9.37 20.76
N GLY A 203 2.52 9.09 21.12
CA GLY A 203 2.16 8.17 22.19
C GLY A 203 2.71 6.76 21.95
N PHE A 204 3.26 6.16 23.02
CA PHE A 204 3.77 4.80 23.00
C PHE A 204 4.03 4.31 24.42
N ASP A 205 3.50 3.15 24.78
CA ASP A 205 3.81 2.51 26.08
C ASP A 205 5.13 1.73 26.03
N ALA A 206 6.24 2.47 26.06
CA ALA A 206 7.59 1.89 26.03
C ALA A 206 7.83 0.91 27.17
N ALA A 207 7.26 1.18 28.36
CA ALA A 207 7.43 0.33 29.55
C ALA A 207 6.77 -1.04 29.37
N PHE A 208 5.59 -1.08 28.74
CA PHE A 208 4.91 -2.33 28.41
C PHE A 208 5.76 -3.25 27.52
N PHE A 209 6.49 -2.65 26.55
CA PHE A 209 7.38 -3.41 25.66
C PHE A 209 8.81 -3.59 26.19
N GLY A 210 9.10 -3.15 27.41
CA GLY A 210 10.44 -3.23 28.01
C GLY A 210 11.49 -2.38 27.28
N ILE A 211 11.08 -1.31 26.60
CA ILE A 211 11.93 -0.41 25.81
C ILE A 211 12.32 0.79 26.68
N ALA A 212 13.62 1.12 26.70
CA ALA A 212 14.11 2.27 27.44
C ALA A 212 13.58 3.59 26.83
N PRO A 213 13.30 4.62 27.65
CA PRO A 213 12.81 5.90 27.15
C PRO A 213 13.68 6.56 26.09
N SER A 214 15.01 6.45 26.19
CA SER A 214 15.96 6.96 25.20
C SER A 214 15.87 6.22 23.86
N GLU A 215 15.71 4.90 23.90
CA GLU A 215 15.46 4.10 22.70
C GLU A 215 14.10 4.46 22.08
N ALA A 216 13.03 4.52 22.88
CA ALA A 216 11.70 4.86 22.43
C ALA A 216 11.65 6.24 21.75
N ALA A 217 12.38 7.22 22.27
CA ALA A 217 12.48 8.54 21.67
C ALA A 217 13.18 8.55 20.31
N ALA A 218 14.14 7.64 20.09
CA ALA A 218 14.84 7.49 18.82
C ALA A 218 14.09 6.64 17.79
N MET A 219 13.08 5.86 18.22
CA MET A 219 12.28 5.00 17.33
C MET A 219 11.34 5.84 16.47
N ASP A 220 11.28 5.51 15.17
CA ASP A 220 10.25 6.01 14.27
C ASP A 220 8.85 5.70 14.85
N PRO A 221 7.92 6.67 14.87
CA PRO A 221 6.53 6.43 15.27
C PRO A 221 5.89 5.21 14.61
N GLN A 222 6.26 4.90 13.36
CA GLN A 222 5.77 3.73 12.66
C GLN A 222 6.19 2.43 13.33
N GLN A 223 7.42 2.33 13.85
CA GLN A 223 7.88 1.15 14.60
C GLN A 223 7.13 1.00 15.93
N ARG A 224 6.86 2.12 16.62
CA ARG A 224 6.11 2.13 17.88
C ARG A 224 4.68 1.66 17.67
N MET A 225 4.01 2.24 16.69
CA MET A 225 2.63 1.91 16.33
C MET A 225 2.46 0.46 15.88
N LEU A 226 3.42 -0.07 15.11
CA LEU A 226 3.41 -1.47 14.68
C LEU A 226 3.47 -2.44 15.87
N LEU A 227 4.23 -2.13 16.93
CA LEU A 227 4.27 -2.96 18.14
C LEU A 227 2.89 -3.04 18.82
N GLU A 228 2.23 -1.90 18.99
CA GLU A 228 0.91 -1.82 19.62
C GLU A 228 -0.16 -2.51 18.77
N VAL A 229 -0.25 -2.17 17.48
CA VAL A 229 -1.25 -2.73 16.57
C VAL A 229 -1.06 -4.23 16.36
N ALA A 230 0.18 -4.73 16.29
CA ALA A 230 0.44 -6.16 16.22
C ALA A 230 -0.02 -6.87 17.51
N ARG A 231 0.21 -6.28 18.68
CA ARG A 231 -0.27 -6.81 19.95
C ARG A 231 -1.80 -6.87 19.98
N GLU A 232 -2.46 -5.80 19.57
CA GLU A 232 -3.93 -5.74 19.51
C GLU A 232 -4.52 -6.73 18.52
N SER A 233 -3.85 -6.96 17.38
CA SER A 233 -4.29 -7.98 16.42
C SER A 233 -4.26 -9.40 17.00
N LEU A 234 -3.26 -9.70 17.87
CA LEU A 234 -3.20 -10.96 18.59
C LEU A 234 -4.30 -11.06 19.67
N GLU A 235 -4.59 -9.97 20.35
CA GLU A 235 -5.68 -9.93 21.34
C GLU A 235 -7.04 -10.09 20.67
N HIS A 236 -7.25 -9.47 19.52
CA HIS A 236 -8.44 -9.66 18.69
C HIS A 236 -8.59 -11.12 18.23
N ALA A 237 -7.47 -11.80 17.95
CA ALA A 237 -7.44 -13.23 17.62
C ALA A 237 -7.61 -14.14 18.83
N ALA A 238 -7.67 -13.61 20.05
CA ALA A 238 -7.58 -14.35 21.30
C ALA A 238 -6.32 -15.24 21.43
N ILE A 239 -5.21 -14.79 20.79
CA ILE A 239 -3.91 -15.47 20.84
C ILE A 239 -3.02 -14.78 21.87
N PRO A 240 -2.69 -15.42 22.99
CA PRO A 240 -1.71 -14.86 23.91
C PRO A 240 -0.34 -14.71 23.23
N ALA A 241 0.29 -13.53 23.31
CA ALA A 241 1.59 -13.30 22.69
C ALA A 241 2.65 -14.30 23.16
N ALA A 242 2.61 -14.70 24.45
CA ALA A 242 3.51 -15.72 25.00
C ALA A 242 3.36 -17.10 24.33
N ALA A 243 2.21 -17.41 23.73
CA ALA A 243 2.02 -18.67 23.01
C ALA A 243 2.76 -18.72 21.67
N LEU A 244 3.17 -17.57 21.15
CA LEU A 244 3.94 -17.47 19.91
C LEU A 244 5.45 -17.48 20.13
N ALA A 245 5.92 -17.34 21.36
CA ALA A 245 7.35 -17.32 21.67
C ALA A 245 8.05 -18.61 21.18
N GLY A 246 9.14 -18.46 20.45
CA GLY A 246 9.88 -19.56 19.83
C GLY A 246 9.20 -20.22 18.63
N SER A 247 8.00 -19.78 18.23
CA SER A 247 7.27 -20.34 17.09
C SER A 247 7.84 -19.89 15.74
N ARG A 248 7.52 -20.63 14.67
CA ARG A 248 7.82 -20.25 13.29
C ARG A 248 6.80 -19.26 12.74
N THR A 249 6.45 -18.26 13.54
CA THR A 249 5.60 -17.16 13.05
C THR A 249 6.41 -16.18 12.26
N GLY A 250 5.99 -15.90 11.02
CA GLY A 250 6.59 -14.90 10.13
C GLY A 250 6.07 -13.49 10.39
N VAL A 251 6.87 -12.48 10.04
CA VAL A 251 6.50 -11.05 10.10
C VAL A 251 6.80 -10.39 8.76
N PHE A 252 5.78 -9.83 8.13
CA PHE A 252 5.86 -9.21 6.81
C PHE A 252 5.22 -7.82 6.88
N VAL A 253 6.03 -6.75 6.78
CA VAL A 253 5.58 -5.37 6.97
C VAL A 253 5.87 -4.54 5.73
N GLY A 254 4.83 -3.98 5.12
CA GLY A 254 4.94 -2.96 4.09
C GLY A 254 5.26 -1.60 4.71
N ILE A 255 6.39 -1.00 4.36
CA ILE A 255 6.84 0.29 4.89
C ILE A 255 7.78 0.95 3.88
N SER A 256 7.55 2.23 3.55
CA SER A 256 8.37 2.99 2.59
C SER A 256 8.93 4.28 3.19
N GLY A 257 8.20 4.91 4.11
CA GLY A 257 8.58 6.19 4.71
C GLY A 257 9.60 6.02 5.83
N ASN A 258 10.65 6.86 5.84
CA ASN A 258 11.62 6.97 6.94
C ASN A 258 11.85 8.43 7.35
N GLU A 259 10.80 9.22 7.33
CA GLU A 259 10.85 10.66 7.54
C GLU A 259 11.45 11.03 8.91
N TYR A 260 11.16 10.23 9.95
CA TYR A 260 11.64 10.44 11.31
C TYR A 260 13.17 10.42 11.40
N ALA A 261 13.85 9.68 10.53
CA ALA A 261 15.31 9.67 10.43
C ALA A 261 15.88 11.09 10.21
N ARG A 262 15.15 11.95 9.50
CA ARG A 262 15.58 13.34 9.24
C ARG A 262 15.61 14.18 10.51
N LEU A 263 14.72 13.93 11.47
CA LEU A 263 14.74 14.60 12.78
C LEU A 263 15.89 14.09 13.65
N THR A 264 16.04 12.76 13.73
CA THR A 264 17.00 12.12 14.64
C THR A 264 18.44 12.22 14.17
N THR A 265 18.68 12.54 12.88
CA THR A 265 20.02 12.63 12.28
C THR A 265 20.37 14.01 11.73
N ALA A 266 19.49 15.00 11.86
CA ALA A 266 19.71 16.37 11.36
C ALA A 266 20.93 17.04 12.00
N ASP A 267 21.17 16.79 13.29
CA ASP A 267 22.30 17.29 14.04
C ASP A 267 23.21 16.12 14.45
N LEU A 268 24.36 16.01 13.80
CA LEU A 268 25.32 14.92 14.05
C LEU A 268 25.82 14.88 15.50
N SER A 269 25.81 16.00 16.21
CA SER A 269 26.22 16.04 17.61
C SER A 269 25.23 15.36 18.57
N ARG A 270 23.99 15.11 18.09
CA ARG A 270 22.89 14.48 18.82
C ARG A 270 22.62 13.05 18.38
N VAL A 271 23.40 12.53 17.42
CA VAL A 271 23.23 11.15 16.95
C VAL A 271 23.72 10.17 18.01
N GLU A 272 22.80 9.35 18.51
CA GLU A 272 23.06 8.30 19.50
C GLU A 272 22.96 6.91 18.86
N ALA A 273 23.36 5.88 19.62
CA ALA A 273 23.35 4.49 19.15
C ALA A 273 21.96 4.00 18.69
N TRP A 274 20.90 4.55 19.27
CA TRP A 274 19.51 4.17 18.94
C TRP A 274 18.96 4.84 17.69
N CYS A 275 19.61 5.89 17.16
CA CYS A 275 19.13 6.57 15.94
C CYS A 275 19.10 5.66 14.72
N ALA A 276 20.15 4.85 14.52
CA ALA A 276 20.23 3.96 13.37
C ALA A 276 19.14 2.84 13.40
N PRO A 277 18.99 2.03 14.45
CA PRO A 277 17.91 1.04 14.51
C PRO A 277 16.52 1.68 14.58
N GLY A 278 16.39 2.88 15.17
CA GLY A 278 15.14 3.61 15.22
C GLY A 278 14.65 4.10 13.86
N ALA A 279 15.56 4.33 12.92
CA ALA A 279 15.28 4.84 11.58
C ALA A 279 15.25 3.75 10.49
N ALA A 280 15.84 2.59 10.72
CA ALA A 280 15.97 1.55 9.70
C ALA A 280 14.62 0.86 9.43
N LEU A 281 14.19 0.85 8.16
CA LEU A 281 12.93 0.22 7.76
C LEU A 281 12.89 -1.29 8.06
N SER A 282 14.01 -1.99 7.87
CA SER A 282 14.13 -3.42 8.18
C SER A 282 13.85 -3.74 9.66
N VAL A 283 14.17 -2.81 10.55
CA VAL A 283 13.95 -2.99 11.99
C VAL A 283 12.46 -2.96 12.34
N ALA A 284 11.60 -2.36 11.54
CA ALA A 284 10.16 -2.35 11.77
C ALA A 284 9.59 -3.78 11.91
N ALA A 285 9.92 -4.69 10.99
CA ALA A 285 9.53 -6.08 11.09
C ALA A 285 10.33 -6.85 12.14
N ASN A 286 11.67 -6.62 12.19
CA ASN A 286 12.55 -7.34 13.09
C ASN A 286 12.26 -7.05 14.57
N ARG A 287 11.81 -5.83 14.89
CA ARG A 287 11.43 -5.45 16.25
C ARG A 287 10.20 -6.21 16.73
N LEU A 288 9.22 -6.44 15.86
CA LEU A 288 8.08 -7.31 16.16
C LEU A 288 8.54 -8.74 16.44
N SER A 289 9.40 -9.30 15.59
CA SER A 289 9.96 -10.64 15.79
C SER A 289 10.73 -10.74 17.09
N TYR A 290 11.50 -9.71 17.43
CA TYR A 290 12.25 -9.66 18.69
C TYR A 290 11.33 -9.56 19.91
N ALA A 291 10.37 -8.64 19.90
CA ALA A 291 9.47 -8.39 21.03
C ALA A 291 8.56 -9.59 21.33
N LEU A 292 8.21 -10.38 20.31
CA LEU A 292 7.34 -11.55 20.42
C LEU A 292 8.11 -12.88 20.42
N ASP A 293 9.45 -12.85 20.37
CA ASP A 293 10.35 -14.03 20.29
C ASP A 293 9.98 -14.96 19.11
N LEU A 294 9.76 -14.42 17.92
CA LEU A 294 9.37 -15.19 16.73
C LEU A 294 10.59 -15.70 15.95
N ARG A 295 10.46 -16.88 15.30
CA ARG A 295 11.54 -17.57 14.58
C ARG A 295 11.28 -17.73 13.08
N GLY A 296 10.13 -17.29 12.58
CA GLY A 296 9.83 -17.29 11.15
C GLY A 296 10.53 -16.16 10.40
N PRO A 297 10.32 -16.07 9.07
CA PRO A 297 10.84 -14.97 8.26
C PRO A 297 10.42 -13.60 8.80
N SER A 298 11.30 -12.60 8.71
CA SER A 298 11.05 -11.24 9.20
C SER A 298 11.49 -10.22 8.15
N LEU A 299 10.53 -9.65 7.42
CA LEU A 299 10.78 -8.85 6.22
C LEU A 299 10.04 -7.51 6.29
N ALA A 300 10.78 -6.44 6.02
CA ALA A 300 10.21 -5.17 5.61
C ALA A 300 10.21 -5.09 4.08
N VAL A 301 9.10 -4.67 3.49
CA VAL A 301 8.87 -4.66 2.05
C VAL A 301 8.56 -3.24 1.62
N ASP A 302 9.31 -2.74 0.65
CA ASP A 302 9.02 -1.47 -0.02
C ASP A 302 8.82 -1.70 -1.52
N THR A 303 7.59 -1.58 -1.96
CA THR A 303 7.15 -1.53 -3.35
C THR A 303 6.21 -0.35 -3.57
N ALA A 304 6.49 0.76 -2.87
CA ALA A 304 5.69 1.97 -2.83
C ALA A 304 4.24 1.68 -2.37
N CYS A 305 3.23 2.17 -3.10
CA CYS A 305 1.81 2.05 -2.74
C CYS A 305 1.33 0.59 -2.58
N SER A 306 2.00 -0.38 -3.19
CA SER A 306 1.64 -1.80 -3.13
C SER A 306 2.29 -2.57 -1.97
N SER A 307 3.14 -1.93 -1.16
CA SER A 307 3.98 -2.61 -0.15
C SER A 307 3.20 -3.52 0.79
N SER A 308 2.06 -3.07 1.32
CA SER A 308 1.26 -3.87 2.26
C SER A 308 0.63 -5.09 1.60
N LEU A 309 0.15 -4.98 0.34
CA LEU A 309 -0.39 -6.12 -0.40
C LEU A 309 0.71 -7.11 -0.79
N VAL A 310 1.91 -6.64 -1.12
CA VAL A 310 3.07 -7.51 -1.35
C VAL A 310 3.49 -8.21 -0.06
N ALA A 311 3.44 -7.53 1.09
CA ALA A 311 3.69 -8.15 2.40
C ALA A 311 2.69 -9.29 2.68
N VAL A 312 1.39 -9.06 2.43
CA VAL A 312 0.36 -10.11 2.53
C VAL A 312 0.64 -11.26 1.57
N HIS A 313 1.01 -10.96 0.31
CA HIS A 313 1.38 -11.99 -0.67
C HIS A 313 2.56 -12.85 -0.20
N GLN A 314 3.62 -12.22 0.35
CA GLN A 314 4.77 -12.96 0.88
C GLN A 314 4.38 -13.82 2.08
N ALA A 315 3.54 -13.32 2.98
CA ALA A 315 3.01 -14.10 4.11
C ALA A 315 2.24 -15.34 3.61
N VAL A 316 1.34 -15.17 2.64
CA VAL A 316 0.61 -16.27 2.01
C VAL A 316 1.57 -17.31 1.41
N ARG A 317 2.60 -16.84 0.69
CA ARG A 317 3.61 -17.74 0.09
C ARG A 317 4.40 -18.50 1.14
N SER A 318 4.81 -17.84 2.22
CA SER A 318 5.59 -18.44 3.31
C SER A 318 4.76 -19.49 4.08
N LEU A 319 3.48 -19.22 4.31
CA LEU A 319 2.54 -20.19 4.89
C LEU A 319 2.33 -21.38 3.94
N ALA A 320 2.09 -21.13 2.65
CA ALA A 320 1.86 -22.16 1.65
C ALA A 320 3.05 -23.09 1.46
N SER A 321 4.28 -22.57 1.56
CA SER A 321 5.51 -23.38 1.47
C SER A 321 5.86 -24.10 2.77
N GLY A 322 5.16 -23.84 3.88
CA GLY A 322 5.48 -24.39 5.20
C GLY A 322 6.74 -23.77 5.84
N GLU A 323 7.19 -22.61 5.35
CA GLU A 323 8.29 -21.87 5.92
C GLU A 323 7.91 -21.24 7.27
N CYS A 324 6.65 -20.83 7.42
CA CYS A 324 6.06 -20.43 8.69
C CYS A 324 4.70 -21.10 8.92
N ASP A 325 4.26 -21.17 10.20
CA ASP A 325 3.01 -21.79 10.62
C ASP A 325 1.90 -20.76 10.86
N ALA A 326 2.30 -19.52 11.14
CA ALA A 326 1.46 -18.34 11.27
C ALA A 326 2.22 -17.13 10.75
N ALA A 327 1.52 -16.06 10.42
CA ALA A 327 2.15 -14.82 9.96
C ALA A 327 1.42 -13.58 10.49
N LEU A 328 2.20 -12.57 10.88
CA LEU A 328 1.77 -11.19 11.01
C LEU A 328 2.07 -10.48 9.68
N ALA A 329 1.05 -9.97 9.02
CA ALA A 329 1.21 -9.25 7.77
C ALA A 329 0.46 -7.93 7.81
N GLY A 330 1.10 -6.85 7.39
CA GLY A 330 0.47 -5.54 7.43
C GLY A 330 1.28 -4.47 6.72
N GLY A 331 0.88 -3.22 6.90
CA GLY A 331 1.58 -2.06 6.39
C GLY A 331 1.41 -0.86 7.31
N VAL A 332 2.36 0.05 7.24
CA VAL A 332 2.35 1.30 8.00
C VAL A 332 2.82 2.45 7.13
N ASN A 333 2.13 3.57 7.25
CA ASN A 333 2.55 4.85 6.69
C ASN A 333 2.02 5.99 7.56
N VAL A 334 2.90 6.82 8.07
CA VAL A 334 2.55 7.98 8.91
C VAL A 334 3.08 9.25 8.26
N LEU A 335 2.19 10.20 8.01
CA LEU A 335 2.51 11.50 7.44
C LEU A 335 3.15 12.39 8.51
N LEU A 336 4.48 12.44 8.55
CA LEU A 336 5.23 13.19 9.57
C LEU A 336 5.79 14.50 9.05
N SER A 337 6.27 14.56 7.80
CA SER A 337 6.93 15.73 7.22
C SER A 337 6.20 16.29 6.00
N PRO A 338 6.41 17.55 5.64
CA PRO A 338 5.82 18.16 4.44
C PRO A 338 6.44 17.65 3.14
N ALA A 339 7.65 17.08 3.16
CA ALA A 339 8.42 16.82 1.96
C ALA A 339 7.79 15.80 0.99
N PRO A 340 7.26 14.65 1.42
CA PRO A 340 6.56 13.75 0.51
C PRO A 340 5.30 14.38 -0.08
N THR A 341 4.50 15.07 0.74
CA THR A 341 3.29 15.77 0.30
C THR A 341 3.61 16.83 -0.74
N LEU A 342 4.67 17.65 -0.51
CA LEU A 342 5.13 18.65 -1.46
C LEU A 342 5.59 18.01 -2.78
N SER A 343 6.27 16.88 -2.71
CA SER A 343 6.71 16.14 -3.92
C SER A 343 5.51 15.68 -4.75
N PHE A 344 4.51 15.07 -4.12
CA PHE A 344 3.28 14.65 -4.81
C PHE A 344 2.45 15.85 -5.32
N GLN A 345 2.42 16.95 -4.57
CA GLN A 345 1.78 18.19 -5.00
C GLN A 345 2.41 18.73 -6.30
N ARG A 346 3.74 18.82 -6.34
CA ARG A 346 4.48 19.28 -7.52
C ARG A 346 4.38 18.33 -8.70
N ALA A 347 4.19 17.04 -8.44
CA ALA A 347 3.89 16.05 -9.47
C ALA A 347 2.44 16.10 -9.99
N GLY A 348 1.58 16.95 -9.42
CA GLY A 348 0.18 17.04 -9.80
C GLY A 348 -0.64 15.79 -9.42
N ALA A 349 -0.19 15.06 -8.39
CA ALA A 349 -0.80 13.80 -7.96
C ALA A 349 -1.69 13.95 -6.72
N LEU A 350 -1.97 15.19 -6.29
CA LEU A 350 -2.85 15.48 -5.17
C LEU A 350 -4.03 16.34 -5.59
N ALA A 351 -5.23 15.91 -5.23
CA ALA A 351 -6.43 16.71 -5.37
C ALA A 351 -6.40 17.94 -4.46
N ALA A 352 -6.90 19.09 -4.93
CA ALA A 352 -6.86 20.34 -4.17
C ALA A 352 -7.64 20.27 -2.84
N ASP A 353 -8.68 19.47 -2.77
CA ASP A 353 -9.51 19.23 -1.58
C ASP A 353 -9.01 18.04 -0.72
N GLY A 354 -7.89 17.42 -1.10
CA GLY A 354 -7.28 16.29 -0.39
C GLY A 354 -8.05 14.97 -0.51
N ARG A 355 -9.00 14.85 -1.42
CA ARG A 355 -9.86 13.67 -1.56
C ARG A 355 -9.58 12.90 -2.82
N CYS A 356 -9.34 11.60 -2.67
CA CYS A 356 -9.26 10.67 -3.79
C CYS A 356 -10.67 10.47 -4.40
N LYS A 357 -10.81 10.82 -5.66
CA LYS A 357 -12.02 10.62 -6.45
C LYS A 357 -11.80 9.46 -7.43
N THR A 358 -11.30 8.35 -6.90
CA THR A 358 -10.88 7.18 -7.69
C THR A 358 -12.01 6.66 -8.56
N PHE A 359 -11.75 6.52 -9.86
CA PHE A 359 -12.70 6.11 -10.89
C PHE A 359 -13.86 7.08 -11.16
N ASP A 360 -13.89 8.24 -10.54
CA ASP A 360 -14.87 9.28 -10.84
C ASP A 360 -14.41 10.17 -12.00
N ALA A 361 -15.37 10.67 -12.79
CA ALA A 361 -15.09 11.61 -13.88
C ALA A 361 -14.54 12.97 -13.38
N ALA A 362 -14.77 13.29 -12.08
CA ALA A 362 -14.26 14.48 -11.42
C ALA A 362 -12.88 14.29 -10.78
N ALA A 363 -12.16 13.18 -11.05
CA ALA A 363 -10.82 12.95 -10.52
C ALA A 363 -9.87 14.07 -10.97
N ASP A 364 -9.15 14.65 -9.99
CA ASP A 364 -8.31 15.84 -10.15
C ASP A 364 -6.96 15.73 -9.43
N GLY A 365 -6.57 14.51 -9.04
CA GLY A 365 -5.30 14.20 -8.39
C GLY A 365 -4.96 12.73 -8.42
#